data_eb3618c3b6fa2f5fc6cb1d9229d70a4c
#
_entry.id   eb3618c3b6fa2f5fc6cb1d9229d70a4c
#
_cell.length_a   1.000
_cell.length_b   1.000
_cell.length_c   1.000
_cell.angle_alpha   90.00
_cell.angle_beta   90.00
_cell.angle_gamma   90.00
#
_symmetry.space_group_name_H-M   'P 1'
#
loop_
_entity.id
_entity.type
_entity.pdbx_description
1 polymer ?
#
loop_
_entity_poly.entity_id
_entity_poly.type
_entity_poly.pdbx_seq_one_letter_code
_entity_poly.pdbx_strand_id
1 'polypeptide(L)'
;MIKDGQLRLFYTGNNKSGGVRKSSQCLAVTEDGKTFQKKGIVVSTPTEFTEHFRDPKVWQDGDDYYMVIGAQMKNGRGSVALCSSKDTENWKFELVLAKSKEYEMVECPDYFQVDGQGILLYCPSAQR
;
A
#
# COMPACT_ATOMS: atom_id res chain seq x y z
N MET A 1 -8.58 -1.00 9.05
CA MET A 1 -9.04 -2.33 9.51
C MET A 1 -9.03 -2.41 11.03
N ILE A 2 -9.78 -3.33 11.61
CA ILE A 2 -9.79 -3.58 13.07
C ILE A 2 -9.06 -4.88 13.35
N LYS A 3 -8.13 -4.84 14.31
CA LYS A 3 -7.40 -6.00 14.81
C LYS A 3 -7.20 -5.85 16.32
N ASP A 4 -7.55 -6.89 17.08
CA ASP A 4 -7.40 -6.94 18.55
C ASP A 4 -8.03 -5.72 19.28
N GLY A 5 -9.22 -5.29 18.82
CA GLY A 5 -9.94 -4.13 19.38
C GLY A 5 -9.38 -2.76 18.99
N GLN A 6 -8.33 -2.69 18.18
CA GLN A 6 -7.72 -1.46 17.69
C GLN A 6 -8.10 -1.20 16.24
N LEU A 7 -8.45 0.04 15.92
CA LEU A 7 -8.51 0.52 14.53
C LEU A 7 -7.08 0.81 14.04
N ARG A 8 -6.70 0.17 12.94
CA ARG A 8 -5.41 0.33 12.27
C ARG A 8 -5.59 1.10 10.98
N LEU A 9 -4.91 2.24 10.87
CA LEU A 9 -4.91 3.11 9.70
C LEU A 9 -3.56 3.01 9.00
N PHE A 10 -3.61 2.56 7.75
CA PHE A 10 -2.44 2.54 6.87
C PHE A 10 -2.50 3.74 5.95
N TYR A 11 -1.41 4.47 5.82
CA TYR A 11 -1.35 5.69 5.03
C TYR A 11 0.03 5.89 4.42
N THR A 12 0.08 6.68 3.36
CA THR A 12 1.34 7.03 2.73
C THR A 12 1.99 8.22 3.43
N GLY A 13 3.19 8.00 3.95
CA GLY A 13 4.08 9.05 4.42
C GLY A 13 4.99 9.54 3.29
N ASN A 14 5.08 10.85 3.13
CA ASN A 14 6.00 11.48 2.19
C ASN A 14 7.03 12.30 2.95
N ASN A 15 8.30 12.10 2.63
CA ASN A 15 9.41 12.89 3.14
C ASN A 15 10.21 13.46 1.97
N LYS A 16 10.65 14.71 2.10
CA LYS A 16 11.62 15.32 1.18
C LYS A 16 12.92 15.59 1.96
N SER A 17 13.97 14.92 1.58
CA SER A 17 15.31 15.13 2.11
C SER A 17 16.26 15.42 0.97
N GLY A 18 16.98 16.54 1.02
CA GLY A 18 17.91 16.96 -0.04
C GLY A 18 17.24 17.15 -1.42
N GLY A 19 15.96 17.56 -1.44
CA GLY A 19 15.19 17.71 -2.68
C GLY A 19 14.64 16.43 -3.26
N VAL A 20 14.98 15.26 -2.70
CA VAL A 20 14.49 13.96 -3.13
C VAL A 20 13.27 13.56 -2.32
N ARG A 21 12.17 13.25 -3.01
CA ARG A 21 10.96 12.69 -2.40
C ARG A 21 11.16 11.20 -2.10
N LYS A 22 10.76 10.80 -0.90
CA LYS A 22 10.67 9.39 -0.50
C LYS A 22 9.27 9.12 0.00
N SER A 23 8.64 8.09 -0.53
CA SER A 23 7.35 7.57 -0.06
C SER A 23 7.57 6.30 0.76
N SER A 24 6.71 6.09 1.74
CA SER A 24 6.67 4.87 2.53
C SER A 24 5.24 4.65 3.03
N GLN A 25 4.87 3.42 3.37
CA GLN A 25 3.59 3.17 4.01
C GLN A 25 3.79 3.14 5.51
N CYS A 26 2.90 3.81 6.20
CA CYS A 26 2.94 4.01 7.65
C CYS A 26 1.70 3.44 8.31
N LEU A 27 1.81 3.15 9.61
CA LEU A 27 0.73 2.67 10.45
C LEU A 27 0.47 3.65 11.60
N ALA A 28 -0.80 3.95 11.86
CA ALA A 28 -1.27 4.55 13.09
C ALA A 28 -2.39 3.68 13.68
N VAL A 29 -2.47 3.62 15.01
CA VAL A 29 -3.47 2.81 15.72
C VAL A 29 -4.23 3.64 16.72
N THR A 30 -5.49 3.27 16.96
CA THR A 30 -6.34 3.90 17.98
C THR A 30 -7.32 2.89 18.55
N GLU A 31 -7.65 3.04 19.84
CA GLU A 31 -8.68 2.27 20.53
C GLU A 31 -9.99 3.06 20.67
N ASP A 32 -9.90 4.38 20.72
CA ASP A 32 -11.02 5.28 20.96
C ASP A 32 -11.48 6.09 19.72
N GLY A 33 -10.78 5.96 18.60
CA GLY A 33 -11.05 6.72 17.38
C GLY A 33 -10.71 8.22 17.45
N LYS A 34 -10.11 8.67 18.56
CA LYS A 34 -9.79 10.09 18.82
C LYS A 34 -8.30 10.31 19.00
N THR A 35 -7.66 9.44 19.78
CA THR A 35 -6.23 9.50 20.07
C THR A 35 -5.49 8.46 19.22
N PHE A 36 -4.56 8.91 18.39
CA PHE A 36 -3.81 8.03 17.48
C PHE A 36 -2.36 7.89 17.90
N GLN A 37 -1.90 6.65 18.02
CA GLN A 37 -0.49 6.33 18.19
C GLN A 37 0.13 6.03 16.82
N LYS A 38 1.09 6.84 16.38
CA LYS A 38 1.87 6.57 15.18
C LYS A 38 2.90 5.48 15.45
N LYS A 39 2.85 4.41 14.67
CA LYS A 39 3.81 3.29 14.72
C LYS A 39 5.00 3.50 13.78
N GLY A 40 4.91 4.48 12.88
CA GLY A 40 5.95 4.78 11.91
C GLY A 40 5.82 3.99 10.62
N ILE A 41 6.95 3.84 9.92
CA ILE A 41 7.03 3.18 8.63
C ILE A 41 6.92 1.67 8.82
N VAL A 42 6.01 1.05 8.07
CA VAL A 42 5.82 -0.42 8.02
C VAL A 42 6.21 -1.01 6.66
N VAL A 43 6.16 -0.21 5.58
CA VAL A 43 6.67 -0.61 4.26
C VAL A 43 7.49 0.53 3.67
N SER A 44 8.78 0.31 3.47
CA SER A 44 9.62 1.19 2.65
C SER A 44 9.43 0.85 1.18
N THR A 45 9.59 1.83 0.29
CA THR A 45 9.48 1.61 -1.15
C THR A 45 10.57 0.63 -1.61
N PRO A 46 10.19 -0.54 -2.17
CA PRO A 46 11.15 -1.49 -2.73
C PRO A 46 11.93 -0.88 -3.90
N THR A 47 13.12 -1.44 -4.16
CA THR A 47 14.07 -0.89 -5.15
C THR A 47 13.57 -0.99 -6.60
N GLU A 48 12.56 -1.81 -6.86
CA GLU A 48 11.91 -1.99 -8.16
C GLU A 48 11.07 -0.77 -8.58
N PHE A 49 10.68 0.06 -7.61
CA PHE A 49 9.76 1.18 -7.81
C PHE A 49 10.46 2.54 -7.71
N THR A 50 9.84 3.55 -8.31
CA THR A 50 10.18 4.95 -8.11
C THR A 50 9.63 5.45 -6.77
N GLU A 51 9.78 6.75 -6.48
CA GLU A 51 9.15 7.40 -5.32
C GLU A 51 7.60 7.45 -5.39
N HIS A 52 7.01 7.07 -6.52
CA HIS A 52 5.57 6.92 -6.69
C HIS A 52 5.11 5.54 -6.19
N PHE A 53 4.86 5.47 -4.88
CA PHE A 53 4.49 4.26 -4.16
C PHE A 53 3.56 4.63 -3.03
N ARG A 54 2.22 4.52 -3.25
CA ARG A 54 1.21 5.12 -2.38
C ARG A 54 -0.14 4.43 -2.39
N ASP A 55 -1.05 4.91 -1.53
CA ASP A 55 -2.46 4.50 -1.42
C ASP A 55 -2.61 3.04 -0.98
N PRO A 56 -2.16 2.68 0.24
CA PRO A 56 -2.22 1.31 0.70
C PRO A 56 -3.66 0.88 1.03
N LYS A 57 -4.06 -0.29 0.57
CA LYS A 57 -5.28 -0.98 0.98
C LYS A 57 -4.92 -2.31 1.62
N VAL A 58 -5.37 -2.53 2.87
CA VAL A 58 -5.07 -3.71 3.67
C VAL A 58 -6.34 -4.54 3.91
N TRP A 59 -6.20 -5.86 3.81
CA TRP A 59 -7.24 -6.81 4.20
C TRP A 59 -6.62 -8.04 4.86
N GLN A 60 -7.45 -8.81 5.53
CA GLN A 60 -7.10 -10.10 6.12
C GLN A 60 -7.69 -11.22 5.27
N ASP A 61 -6.91 -12.29 5.06
CA ASP A 61 -7.36 -13.53 4.46
C ASP A 61 -6.77 -14.70 5.27
N GLY A 62 -7.64 -15.43 5.97
CA GLY A 62 -7.21 -16.42 6.96
C GLY A 62 -6.39 -15.80 8.08
N ASP A 63 -5.20 -16.36 8.29
CA ASP A 63 -4.24 -15.89 9.32
C ASP A 63 -3.25 -14.85 8.77
N ASP A 64 -3.36 -14.49 7.50
CA ASP A 64 -2.46 -13.57 6.82
C ASP A 64 -3.13 -12.22 6.53
N TYR A 65 -2.29 -11.21 6.47
CA TYR A 65 -2.68 -9.85 6.05
C TYR A 65 -1.99 -9.53 4.74
N TYR A 66 -2.72 -8.86 3.87
CA TYR A 66 -2.23 -8.43 2.57
C TYR A 66 -2.42 -6.93 2.39
N MET A 67 -1.52 -6.31 1.62
CA MET A 67 -1.58 -4.90 1.27
C MET A 67 -1.30 -4.75 -0.21
N VAL A 68 -2.22 -4.09 -0.93
CA VAL A 68 -1.94 -3.59 -2.27
C VAL A 68 -1.57 -2.11 -2.21
N ILE A 69 -0.64 -1.70 -3.05
CA ILE A 69 -0.09 -0.34 -3.09
C ILE A 69 0.00 0.09 -4.56
N GLY A 70 -0.51 1.28 -4.87
CA GLY A 70 -0.33 1.89 -6.17
C GLY A 70 1.12 2.32 -6.38
N ALA A 71 1.69 2.02 -7.54
CA ALA A 71 3.12 2.18 -7.76
C ALA A 71 3.47 2.54 -9.21
N GLN A 72 4.67 3.07 -9.38
CA GLN A 72 5.35 3.17 -10.67
C GLN A 72 6.65 2.37 -10.61
N MET A 73 6.81 1.44 -11.54
CA MET A 73 8.07 0.72 -11.71
C MET A 73 9.15 1.65 -12.28
N LYS A 74 10.43 1.33 -12.05
CA LYS A 74 11.56 2.12 -12.57
C LYS A 74 11.64 2.20 -14.10
N ASN A 75 10.97 1.29 -14.81
CA ASN A 75 10.80 1.36 -16.25
C ASN A 75 9.69 2.33 -16.71
N GLY A 76 9.09 3.09 -15.80
CA GLY A 76 8.03 4.07 -16.07
C GLY A 76 6.61 3.48 -16.13
N ARG A 77 6.41 2.20 -15.85
CA ARG A 77 5.08 1.56 -15.90
C ARG A 77 4.34 1.65 -14.60
N GLY A 78 3.08 2.06 -14.67
CA GLY A 78 2.14 1.97 -13.54
C GLY A 78 1.88 0.52 -13.15
N SER A 79 1.80 0.25 -11.86
CA SER A 79 1.64 -1.10 -11.33
C SER A 79 0.96 -1.13 -9.97
N VAL A 80 0.54 -2.31 -9.55
CA VAL A 80 0.07 -2.59 -8.19
C VAL A 80 1.04 -3.55 -7.53
N ALA A 81 1.66 -3.12 -6.44
CA ALA A 81 2.51 -3.96 -5.61
C ALA A 81 1.67 -4.72 -4.58
N LEU A 82 2.04 -5.97 -4.30
CA LEU A 82 1.46 -6.80 -3.24
C LEU A 82 2.50 -7.04 -2.15
N CYS A 83 2.10 -6.77 -0.91
CA CYS A 83 2.84 -7.11 0.30
C CYS A 83 2.01 -8.03 1.19
N SER A 84 2.68 -8.82 2.02
CA SER A 84 2.06 -9.69 3.02
C SER A 84 2.63 -9.47 4.41
N SER A 85 1.85 -9.81 5.44
CA SER A 85 2.25 -9.72 6.85
C SER A 85 1.52 -10.76 7.70
N LYS A 86 2.12 -11.18 8.81
CA LYS A 86 1.48 -12.01 9.84
C LYS A 86 0.91 -11.19 11.00
N ASP A 87 1.35 -9.96 11.16
CA ASP A 87 1.07 -9.14 12.34
C ASP A 87 0.58 -7.71 12.04
N THR A 88 0.59 -7.29 10.76
CA THR A 88 0.27 -5.93 10.27
C THR A 88 1.34 -4.87 10.54
N GLU A 89 2.44 -5.23 11.19
CA GLU A 89 3.57 -4.33 11.50
C GLU A 89 4.81 -4.66 10.69
N ASN A 90 5.07 -5.97 10.48
CA ASN A 90 6.18 -6.47 9.68
C ASN A 90 5.67 -6.95 8.32
N TRP A 91 6.03 -6.24 7.26
CA TRP A 91 5.56 -6.49 5.91
C TRP A 91 6.69 -6.95 4.98
N LYS A 92 6.34 -7.84 4.09
CA LYS A 92 7.21 -8.36 3.04
C LYS A 92 6.63 -8.03 1.68
N PHE A 93 7.43 -7.45 0.78
CA PHE A 93 7.08 -7.32 -0.63
C PHE A 93 7.08 -8.71 -1.28
N GLU A 94 5.97 -9.10 -1.90
CA GLU A 94 5.80 -10.41 -2.54
C GLU A 94 6.02 -10.34 -4.05
N LEU A 95 5.26 -9.49 -4.73
CA LEU A 95 5.27 -9.43 -6.19
C LEU A 95 4.56 -8.17 -6.72
N VAL A 96 4.70 -7.94 -8.01
CA VAL A 96 3.87 -7.00 -8.77
C VAL A 96 2.62 -7.73 -9.24
N LEU A 97 1.47 -7.40 -8.64
CA LEU A 97 0.19 -8.07 -8.87
C LEU A 97 -0.43 -7.72 -10.24
N ALA A 98 -0.30 -6.45 -10.63
CA ALA A 98 -0.81 -5.95 -11.91
C ALA A 98 0.14 -4.90 -12.50
N LYS A 99 0.18 -4.79 -13.83
CA LYS A 99 0.96 -3.82 -14.57
C LYS A 99 0.09 -3.15 -15.63
N SER A 100 0.15 -1.83 -15.70
CA SER A 100 -0.47 -1.09 -16.80
C SER A 100 0.36 -1.23 -18.08
N LYS A 101 -0.32 -1.36 -19.23
CA LYS A 101 0.33 -1.33 -20.55
C LYS A 101 0.49 0.09 -21.08
N GLU A 102 -0.38 1.02 -20.67
CA GLU A 102 -0.55 2.33 -21.29
C GLU A 102 -0.20 3.49 -20.33
N TYR A 103 -0.33 3.27 -19.01
CA TYR A 103 -0.25 4.34 -18.03
C TYR A 103 1.02 4.23 -17.17
N GLU A 104 1.54 5.39 -16.81
CA GLU A 104 2.79 5.52 -16.05
C GLU A 104 2.60 5.35 -14.54
N MET A 105 1.38 5.49 -14.04
CA MET A 105 1.06 5.35 -12.63
C MET A 105 -0.27 4.62 -12.43
N VAL A 106 -0.35 3.87 -11.33
CA VAL A 106 -1.59 3.30 -10.80
C VAL A 106 -1.79 3.85 -9.39
N GLU A 107 -2.98 4.37 -9.13
CA GLU A 107 -3.37 4.99 -7.87
C GLU A 107 -4.58 4.29 -7.26
N CYS A 108 -4.77 4.47 -5.96
CA CYS A 108 -5.94 4.03 -5.21
C CYS A 108 -6.34 2.57 -5.48
N PRO A 109 -5.43 1.59 -5.39
CA PRO A 109 -5.84 0.21 -5.57
C PRO A 109 -6.78 -0.20 -4.43
N ASP A 110 -7.80 -0.96 -4.78
CA ASP A 110 -8.71 -1.59 -3.84
C ASP A 110 -8.87 -3.06 -4.16
N TYR A 111 -8.95 -3.91 -3.15
CA TYR A 111 -9.18 -5.33 -3.29
C TYR A 111 -10.32 -5.78 -2.39
N PHE A 112 -11.23 -6.56 -2.95
CA PHE A 112 -12.33 -7.18 -2.23
C PHE A 112 -12.76 -8.48 -2.92
N GLN A 113 -13.60 -9.25 -2.25
CA GLN A 113 -14.14 -10.50 -2.78
C GLN A 113 -15.66 -10.40 -2.98
N VAL A 114 -16.12 -10.95 -4.09
CA VAL A 114 -17.53 -11.12 -4.40
C VAL A 114 -17.75 -12.58 -4.85
N ASP A 115 -18.62 -13.29 -4.14
CA ASP A 115 -18.95 -14.70 -4.44
C ASP A 115 -17.70 -15.60 -4.59
N GLY A 116 -16.71 -15.40 -3.72
CA GLY A 116 -15.45 -16.14 -3.72
C GLY A 116 -14.44 -15.74 -4.79
N GLN A 117 -14.74 -14.72 -5.59
CA GLN A 117 -13.82 -14.18 -6.59
C GLN A 117 -13.17 -12.90 -6.08
N GLY A 118 -11.84 -12.83 -6.17
CA GLY A 118 -11.07 -11.61 -5.87
C GLY A 118 -11.20 -10.58 -6.99
N ILE A 119 -11.52 -9.35 -6.63
CA ILE A 119 -11.63 -8.21 -7.54
C ILE A 119 -10.59 -7.17 -7.14
N LEU A 120 -9.73 -6.79 -8.08
CA LEU A 120 -8.79 -5.69 -7.95
C LEU A 120 -9.27 -4.51 -8.79
N LEU A 121 -9.53 -3.38 -8.15
CA LEU A 121 -9.82 -2.10 -8.79
C LEU A 121 -8.64 -1.17 -8.63
N TYR A 122 -8.38 -0.32 -9.61
CA TYR A 122 -7.38 0.73 -9.51
C TYR A 122 -7.63 1.84 -10.53
N CYS A 123 -7.06 3.01 -10.26
CA CYS A 123 -7.14 4.18 -11.12
C CYS A 123 -5.82 4.35 -11.88
N PRO A 124 -5.76 4.02 -13.18
CA PRO A 124 -4.59 4.32 -13.99
C PRO A 124 -4.53 5.82 -14.29
N SER A 125 -3.35 6.41 -14.18
CA SER A 125 -3.14 7.83 -14.49
C SER A 125 -1.87 8.05 -15.32
N ALA A 126 -1.95 8.98 -16.28
CA ALA A 126 -0.79 9.54 -16.92
C ALA A 126 -0.16 10.56 -15.97
N GLN A 127 1.15 10.53 -15.80
CA GLN A 127 1.84 11.63 -15.12
C GLN A 127 1.79 12.87 -16.03
N ARG A 128 1.30 13.92 -15.46
CA ARG A 128 1.31 15.25 -16.10
C ARG A 128 2.55 16.02 -15.68
#